data_8e36c45f328fa579387e412b725e00d3
#
_entry.id   8e36c45f328fa579387e412b725e00d3
#
_cell.length_a   1.000
_cell.length_b   1.000
_cell.length_c   1.000
_cell.angle_alpha   90.00
_cell.angle_beta   90.00
_cell.angle_gamma   90.00
#
_symmetry.space_group_name_H-M   'P 1'
#
loop_
_entity.id
_entity.type
_entity.pdbx_description
1 polymer ?
#
loop_
_entity_poly.entity_id
_entity_poly.type
_entity_poly.pdbx_seq_one_letter_code
_entity_poly.pdbx_strand_id
1 'polypeptide(L)'
;MAKTVFDKILDTVTGPKSYNWYKNEVSKITTPGARALINQGKATIRPKFGVMNLFGYDPKNKQTLPLYDRFPLILPLDAAKGGFYGLNFHYLQPGARVAFLRQLQRYASDDNYDKNTRFNLSGGIPNNSYFKRTVKHYLFDQVRTSFLNITADEMAIAIFLPVARFQKGQ
;
A
#
# COMPACT_ATOMS: atom_id res chain seq x y z
N MET A 1 7.91 -2.60 -24.23
CA MET A 1 7.87 -3.04 -22.83
C MET A 1 6.59 -3.80 -22.51
N ALA A 2 6.71 -4.85 -21.74
CA ALA A 2 5.55 -5.57 -21.28
C ALA A 2 4.70 -4.68 -20.37
N LYS A 3 3.38 -4.77 -20.50
CA LYS A 3 2.46 -4.03 -19.67
C LYS A 3 2.42 -4.62 -18.26
N THR A 4 2.40 -3.74 -17.25
CA THR A 4 2.20 -4.17 -15.87
C THR A 4 0.74 -4.59 -15.66
N VAL A 5 0.47 -5.23 -14.52
CA VAL A 5 -0.90 -5.57 -14.15
C VAL A 5 -1.79 -4.32 -14.07
N PHE A 6 -1.20 -3.21 -13.63
CA PHE A 6 -1.90 -1.92 -13.55
C PHE A 6 -2.26 -1.41 -14.95
N ASP A 7 -1.30 -1.44 -15.87
CA ASP A 7 -1.52 -1.00 -17.25
C ASP A 7 -2.61 -1.80 -17.94
N LYS A 8 -2.63 -3.11 -17.72
CA LYS A 8 -3.62 -4.00 -18.33
C LYS A 8 -5.05 -3.63 -17.96
N ILE A 9 -5.24 -3.16 -16.73
CA ILE A 9 -6.56 -2.76 -16.25
C ILE A 9 -6.84 -1.31 -16.61
N LEU A 10 -5.89 -0.39 -16.39
CA LEU A 10 -6.09 1.03 -16.65
C LEU A 10 -6.33 1.34 -18.12
N ASP A 11 -5.70 0.59 -19.03
CA ASP A 11 -5.89 0.77 -20.47
C ASP A 11 -7.31 0.48 -20.91
N THR A 12 -8.11 -0.25 -20.12
CA THR A 12 -9.51 -0.54 -20.43
C THR A 12 -10.49 0.46 -19.83
N VAL A 13 -10.00 1.40 -18.99
CA VAL A 13 -10.86 2.35 -18.30
C VAL A 13 -11.25 3.49 -19.25
N THR A 14 -12.55 3.67 -19.45
CA THR A 14 -13.09 4.70 -20.35
C THR A 14 -13.91 5.76 -19.61
N GLY A 15 -13.84 5.79 -18.28
CA GLY A 15 -14.55 6.76 -17.45
C GLY A 15 -14.49 6.34 -16.00
N PRO A 16 -15.11 7.10 -15.08
CA PRO A 16 -15.09 6.75 -13.67
C PRO A 16 -15.62 5.35 -13.43
N LYS A 17 -14.91 4.57 -12.62
CA LYS A 17 -15.27 3.20 -12.27
C LYS A 17 -15.39 3.06 -10.76
N SER A 18 -16.30 2.17 -10.32
CA SER A 18 -16.45 1.85 -8.91
C SER A 18 -15.31 0.96 -8.41
N TYR A 19 -15.11 0.90 -7.09
CA TYR A 19 -14.16 -0.03 -6.50
C TYR A 19 -14.50 -1.48 -6.82
N ASN A 20 -15.80 -1.82 -6.86
CA ASN A 20 -16.24 -3.17 -7.24
C ASN A 20 -15.84 -3.52 -8.67
N TRP A 21 -15.87 -2.56 -9.58
CA TRP A 21 -15.39 -2.77 -10.94
C TRP A 21 -13.91 -3.16 -10.95
N TYR A 22 -13.08 -2.42 -10.23
CA TYR A 22 -11.64 -2.74 -10.11
C TYR A 22 -11.41 -4.10 -9.47
N LYS A 23 -12.15 -4.41 -8.42
CA LYS A 23 -12.07 -5.72 -7.76
C LYS A 23 -12.37 -6.85 -8.73
N ASN A 24 -13.41 -6.69 -9.55
CA ASN A 24 -13.79 -7.69 -10.55
C ASN A 24 -12.75 -7.83 -11.64
N GLU A 25 -12.18 -6.72 -12.11
CA GLU A 25 -11.13 -6.76 -13.14
C GLU A 25 -9.86 -7.44 -12.61
N VAL A 26 -9.48 -7.19 -11.37
CA VAL A 26 -8.34 -7.87 -10.74
C VAL A 26 -8.59 -9.39 -10.69
N SER A 27 -9.81 -9.81 -10.39
CA SER A 27 -10.13 -11.23 -10.29
C SER A 27 -10.04 -11.98 -11.63
N LYS A 28 -10.10 -11.26 -12.75
CA LYS A 28 -10.05 -11.84 -14.10
C LYS A 28 -8.63 -12.06 -14.62
N ILE A 29 -7.63 -11.47 -13.97
CA ILE A 29 -6.24 -11.54 -14.44
C ILE A 29 -5.40 -12.40 -13.51
N THR A 30 -4.31 -12.95 -14.06
CA THR A 30 -3.29 -13.61 -13.23
C THR A 30 -2.36 -12.56 -12.68
N THR A 31 -2.32 -12.43 -11.35
CA THR A 31 -1.44 -11.47 -10.68
C THR A 31 -0.07 -12.08 -10.47
N PRO A 32 1.01 -11.43 -10.93
CA PRO A 32 2.37 -11.84 -10.57
C PRO A 32 2.58 -11.79 -9.07
N GLY A 33 3.57 -12.50 -8.57
CA GLY A 33 3.97 -12.37 -7.16
C GLY A 33 4.47 -10.95 -6.87
N ALA A 34 4.46 -10.58 -5.58
CA ALA A 34 4.84 -9.24 -5.16
C ALA A 34 6.22 -8.82 -5.66
N ARG A 35 7.20 -9.73 -5.58
CA ARG A 35 8.57 -9.43 -6.02
C ARG A 35 8.63 -9.12 -7.52
N ALA A 36 7.88 -9.86 -8.32
CA ALA A 36 7.81 -9.63 -9.77
C ALA A 36 7.13 -8.28 -10.08
N LEU A 37 6.09 -7.92 -9.33
CA LEU A 37 5.44 -6.62 -9.46
C LEU A 37 6.42 -5.48 -9.18
N ILE A 38 7.19 -5.59 -8.10
CA ILE A 38 8.16 -4.56 -7.73
C ILE A 38 9.19 -4.37 -8.85
N ASN A 39 9.62 -5.46 -9.49
CA ASN A 39 10.60 -5.41 -10.56
C ASN A 39 10.04 -4.88 -11.88
N GLN A 40 8.74 -4.92 -12.07
CA GLN A 40 8.08 -4.45 -13.30
C GLN A 40 7.74 -2.97 -13.29
N GLY A 41 7.60 -2.39 -12.11
CA GLY A 41 7.10 -1.03 -11.95
C GLY A 41 8.18 -0.02 -11.65
N LYS A 42 7.72 1.20 -11.38
CA LYS A 42 8.59 2.31 -11.00
C LYS A 42 8.94 2.17 -9.52
N ALA A 43 10.19 1.84 -9.23
CA ALA A 43 10.65 1.58 -7.87
C ALA A 43 11.73 2.58 -7.45
N THR A 44 11.77 2.87 -6.15
CA THR A 44 12.73 3.78 -5.53
C THR A 44 13.41 3.10 -4.35
N ILE A 45 14.58 3.62 -3.96
CA ILE A 45 15.35 3.10 -2.83
C ILE A 45 14.69 3.44 -1.49
N ARG A 46 13.99 4.56 -1.44
CA ARG A 46 13.27 5.03 -0.24
C ARG A 46 11.78 5.06 -0.51
N PRO A 47 10.95 4.92 0.52
CA PRO A 47 9.50 5.04 0.33
C PRO A 47 9.14 6.44 -0.16
N LYS A 48 8.19 6.51 -1.08
CA LYS A 48 7.70 7.79 -1.56
C LYS A 48 6.45 8.16 -0.76
N PHE A 49 6.51 9.30 -0.08
CA PHE A 49 5.39 9.80 0.71
C PHE A 49 4.28 10.32 -0.21
N GLY A 50 3.04 10.17 0.23
CA GLY A 50 1.87 10.62 -0.54
C GLY A 50 1.31 9.59 -1.52
N VAL A 51 1.98 8.45 -1.68
CA VAL A 51 1.51 7.34 -2.51
C VAL A 51 1.66 6.03 -1.75
N MET A 52 1.00 4.98 -2.22
CA MET A 52 1.23 3.64 -1.69
C MET A 52 2.59 3.12 -2.15
N ASN A 53 3.19 2.28 -1.33
CA ASN A 53 4.45 1.59 -1.66
C ASN A 53 4.29 0.10 -1.34
N LEU A 54 4.75 -0.73 -2.27
CA LEU A 54 4.84 -2.18 -2.06
C LEU A 54 6.32 -2.56 -2.02
N PHE A 55 6.71 -3.31 -1.00
CA PHE A 55 8.13 -3.69 -0.84
C PHE A 55 8.25 -5.00 -0.07
N GLY A 56 9.44 -5.61 -0.16
CA GLY A 56 9.77 -6.80 0.62
C GLY A 56 10.36 -6.42 1.97
N TYR A 57 9.93 -7.09 3.02
CA TYR A 57 10.32 -6.78 4.39
C TYR A 57 10.54 -8.04 5.21
N ASP A 58 11.63 -8.05 5.99
CA ASP A 58 11.95 -9.14 6.92
C ASP A 58 12.12 -8.54 8.31
N PRO A 59 11.10 -8.61 9.19
CA PRO A 59 11.12 -7.93 10.49
C PRO A 59 12.27 -8.40 11.38
N LYS A 60 12.86 -7.47 12.11
CA LYS A 60 14.00 -7.74 12.99
C LYS A 60 13.66 -8.77 14.07
N ASN A 61 12.50 -8.64 14.69
CA ASN A 61 12.07 -9.50 15.79
C ASN A 61 10.93 -10.43 15.36
N LYS A 62 11.01 -10.99 14.15
CA LYS A 62 9.92 -11.78 13.57
C LYS A 62 9.51 -12.98 14.44
N GLN A 63 10.44 -13.54 15.20
CA GLN A 63 10.16 -14.70 16.07
C GLN A 63 9.19 -14.36 17.20
N THR A 64 9.13 -13.11 17.61
CA THR A 64 8.23 -12.66 18.67
C THR A 64 6.90 -12.13 18.13
N LEU A 65 6.78 -11.97 16.83
CA LEU A 65 5.56 -11.47 16.20
C LEU A 65 4.58 -12.61 15.98
N PRO A 66 3.31 -12.43 16.35
CA PRO A 66 2.30 -13.46 16.07
C PRO A 66 2.05 -13.60 14.57
N LEU A 67 2.15 -12.51 13.83
CA LEU A 67 1.92 -12.48 12.39
C LEU A 67 2.64 -11.28 11.80
N TYR A 68 3.24 -11.46 10.64
CA TYR A 68 3.85 -10.36 9.90
C TYR A 68 3.68 -10.55 8.39
N ASP A 69 3.67 -9.45 7.67
CA ASP A 69 3.52 -9.43 6.21
C ASP A 69 4.91 -9.26 5.57
N ARG A 70 5.27 -10.19 4.70
CA ARG A 70 6.55 -10.16 3.99
C ARG A 70 6.57 -9.16 2.84
N PHE A 71 5.41 -8.76 2.34
CA PHE A 71 5.29 -7.78 1.27
C PHE A 71 4.23 -6.75 1.63
N PRO A 72 4.59 -5.82 2.54
CA PRO A 72 3.66 -4.77 2.95
C PRO A 72 3.24 -3.87 1.79
N LEU A 73 1.95 -3.54 1.74
CA LEU A 73 1.38 -2.50 0.89
C LEU A 73 1.04 -1.33 1.80
N ILE A 74 1.89 -0.33 1.85
CA ILE A 74 1.80 0.71 2.87
C ILE A 74 1.53 2.08 2.29
N LEU A 75 0.89 2.91 3.11
CA LEU A 75 0.92 4.36 2.96
C LEU A 75 1.89 4.89 4.02
N PRO A 76 3.03 5.49 3.63
CA PRO A 76 3.96 6.06 4.60
C PRO A 76 3.29 7.23 5.32
N LEU A 77 3.39 7.25 6.64
CA LEU A 77 2.74 8.28 7.47
C LEU A 77 3.73 9.33 7.96
N ASP A 78 4.88 8.89 8.48
CA ASP A 78 5.87 9.80 9.06
C ASP A 78 7.24 9.14 9.11
N ALA A 79 8.27 9.97 9.20
CA ALA A 79 9.61 9.48 9.45
C ALA A 79 9.72 8.95 10.89
N ALA A 80 10.55 7.94 11.08
CA ALA A 80 10.82 7.36 12.39
C ALA A 80 12.30 7.04 12.51
N LYS A 81 12.76 6.82 13.72
CA LYS A 81 14.17 6.48 13.95
C LYS A 81 14.53 5.20 13.22
N GLY A 82 15.47 5.29 12.29
CA GLY A 82 15.94 4.16 11.49
C GLY A 82 14.97 3.66 10.45
N GLY A 83 13.88 4.40 10.19
CA GLY A 83 12.88 3.97 9.24
C GLY A 83 11.72 4.92 9.11
N PHE A 84 10.52 4.37 9.08
CA PHE A 84 9.29 5.16 8.90
C PHE A 84 8.10 4.42 9.48
N TYR A 85 7.03 5.17 9.78
CA TYR A 85 5.74 4.61 10.11
C TYR A 85 4.90 4.49 8.83
N GLY A 86 4.23 3.36 8.66
CA GLY A 86 3.35 3.14 7.53
C GLY A 86 2.10 2.38 7.94
N LEU A 87 0.99 2.69 7.27
CA LEU A 87 -0.25 1.94 7.43
C LEU A 87 -0.27 0.84 6.37
N ASN A 88 -0.33 -0.42 6.80
CA ASN A 88 -0.34 -1.56 5.89
C ASN A 88 -1.77 -1.96 5.57
N PHE A 89 -2.18 -1.76 4.31
CA PHE A 89 -3.52 -2.09 3.82
C PHE A 89 -3.85 -3.57 3.92
N HIS A 90 -2.83 -4.43 3.88
CA HIS A 90 -3.05 -5.88 3.94
C HIS A 90 -3.65 -6.34 5.28
N TYR A 91 -3.48 -5.55 6.34
CA TYR A 91 -4.11 -5.84 7.64
C TYR A 91 -5.58 -5.42 7.69
N LEU A 92 -6.07 -4.70 6.68
CA LEU A 92 -7.46 -4.26 6.60
C LEU A 92 -8.30 -5.24 5.79
N GLN A 93 -9.54 -5.43 6.19
CA GLN A 93 -10.52 -6.15 5.38
C GLN A 93 -10.81 -5.33 4.10
N PRO A 94 -11.20 -5.98 2.99
CA PRO A 94 -11.41 -5.27 1.72
C PRO A 94 -12.33 -4.06 1.81
N GLY A 95 -13.43 -4.15 2.54
CA GLY A 95 -14.33 -3.00 2.74
C GLY A 95 -13.66 -1.85 3.46
N ALA A 96 -12.83 -2.13 4.45
CA ALA A 96 -12.09 -1.12 5.19
C ALA A 96 -11.00 -0.49 4.32
N ARG A 97 -10.34 -1.27 3.44
CA ARG A 97 -9.38 -0.73 2.46
C ARG A 97 -10.04 0.31 1.56
N VAL A 98 -11.22 -0.01 1.05
CA VAL A 98 -11.99 0.88 0.18
C VAL A 98 -12.39 2.16 0.92
N ALA A 99 -12.94 2.04 2.11
CA ALA A 99 -13.36 3.19 2.93
C ALA A 99 -12.18 4.11 3.23
N PHE A 100 -11.05 3.54 3.59
CA PHE A 100 -9.85 4.29 3.89
C PHE A 100 -9.29 5.00 2.64
N LEU A 101 -9.26 4.28 1.51
CA LEU A 101 -8.75 4.85 0.26
C LEU A 101 -9.62 6.01 -0.24
N ARG A 102 -10.95 5.90 -0.11
CA ARG A 102 -11.86 7.00 -0.42
C ARG A 102 -11.53 8.24 0.38
N GLN A 103 -11.29 8.07 1.67
CA GLN A 103 -10.93 9.18 2.55
C GLN A 103 -9.61 9.81 2.14
N LEU A 104 -8.60 9.00 1.84
CA LEU A 104 -7.31 9.49 1.35
C LEU A 104 -7.43 10.27 0.06
N GLN A 105 -8.20 9.76 -0.89
CA GLN A 105 -8.38 10.41 -2.19
C GLN A 105 -9.09 11.76 -2.05
N ARG A 106 -10.00 11.88 -1.10
CA ARG A 106 -10.65 13.14 -0.79
C ARG A 106 -9.62 14.20 -0.40
N TYR A 107 -8.68 13.87 0.48
CA TYR A 107 -7.63 14.80 0.91
C TYR A 107 -6.59 15.01 -0.19
N ALA A 108 -6.26 13.99 -0.93
CA ALA A 108 -5.26 14.07 -1.99
C ALA A 108 -5.69 14.95 -3.15
N SER A 109 -7.00 15.04 -3.40
CA SER A 109 -7.55 15.86 -4.48
C SER A 109 -7.91 17.28 -4.04
N ASP A 110 -7.75 17.60 -2.76
CA ASP A 110 -8.10 18.92 -2.23
C ASP A 110 -6.88 19.84 -2.24
N ASP A 111 -6.88 20.81 -3.15
CA ASP A 111 -5.78 21.76 -3.32
C ASP A 111 -5.61 22.72 -2.13
N ASN A 112 -6.58 22.76 -1.20
CA ASN A 112 -6.47 23.55 0.02
C ASN A 112 -5.46 22.94 1.01
N TYR A 113 -5.02 21.71 0.79
CA TYR A 113 -4.09 21.03 1.66
C TYR A 113 -2.75 20.77 0.95
N ASP A 114 -1.65 21.16 1.57
CA ASP A 114 -0.34 20.76 1.10
C ASP A 114 -0.07 19.27 1.45
N LYS A 115 1.04 18.73 0.96
CA LYS A 115 1.38 17.34 1.18
C LYS A 115 1.49 16.98 2.66
N ASN A 116 2.12 17.84 3.45
CA ASN A 116 2.32 17.57 4.87
C ASN A 116 1.00 17.60 5.64
N THR A 117 0.13 18.54 5.32
CA THR A 117 -1.19 18.65 5.94
C THR A 117 -2.05 17.44 5.59
N ARG A 118 -2.05 17.04 4.32
CA ARG A 118 -2.76 15.83 3.88
C ARG A 118 -2.26 14.60 4.61
N PHE A 119 -0.97 14.54 4.83
CA PHE A 119 -0.32 13.47 5.57
C PHE A 119 -0.74 13.45 7.03
N ASN A 120 -0.76 14.62 7.67
CA ASN A 120 -1.13 14.77 9.08
C ASN A 120 -2.62 14.51 9.30
N LEU A 121 -3.47 14.77 8.29
CA LEU A 121 -4.88 14.46 8.37
C LEU A 121 -5.13 12.95 8.34
N SER A 122 -4.28 12.20 7.65
CA SER A 122 -4.28 10.75 7.78
C SER A 122 -3.91 10.30 9.18
N GLY A 123 -3.24 11.15 9.95
CA GLY A 123 -2.96 10.97 11.37
C GLY A 123 -4.19 11.04 12.27
N GLY A 124 -5.35 11.51 11.79
CA GLY A 124 -6.63 11.36 12.48
C GLY A 124 -7.11 9.92 12.55
N ILE A 125 -6.57 9.06 11.71
CA ILE A 125 -6.78 7.63 11.72
C ILE A 125 -6.34 6.96 13.03
N PRO A 126 -5.23 7.38 13.67
CA PRO A 126 -4.80 6.77 14.93
C PRO A 126 -5.81 6.81 16.09
N ASN A 127 -6.85 7.64 16.01
CA ASN A 127 -7.88 7.65 17.04
C ASN A 127 -8.82 6.44 16.96
N ASN A 128 -8.76 5.67 15.87
CA ASN A 128 -9.52 4.44 15.71
C ASN A 128 -8.62 3.24 16.01
N SER A 129 -8.96 2.46 17.06
CA SER A 129 -8.15 1.33 17.48
C SER A 129 -7.96 0.28 16.38
N TYR A 130 -8.93 0.15 15.47
CA TYR A 130 -8.85 -0.76 14.34
C TYR A 130 -7.70 -0.38 13.41
N PHE A 131 -7.59 0.90 13.07
CA PHE A 131 -6.53 1.40 12.19
C PHE A 131 -5.17 1.45 12.88
N LYS A 132 -5.13 1.72 14.18
CA LYS A 132 -3.87 1.72 14.95
C LYS A 132 -3.10 0.42 14.80
N ARG A 133 -3.80 -0.70 14.74
CA ARG A 133 -3.18 -2.02 14.61
C ARG A 133 -2.49 -2.22 13.27
N THR A 134 -2.85 -1.43 12.27
CA THR A 134 -2.29 -1.52 10.93
C THR A 134 -1.09 -0.62 10.72
N VAL A 135 -0.84 0.32 11.63
CA VAL A 135 0.31 1.21 11.57
C VAL A 135 1.50 0.48 12.19
N LYS A 136 2.57 0.37 11.39
CA LYS A 136 3.78 -0.33 11.80
C LYS A 136 5.00 0.57 11.63
N HIS A 137 6.02 0.30 12.44
CA HIS A 137 7.34 0.92 12.31
C HIS A 137 8.20 0.01 11.45
N TYR A 138 8.54 0.48 10.25
CA TYR A 138 9.40 -0.27 9.32
C TYR A 138 10.82 0.27 9.39
N LEU A 139 11.79 -0.64 9.58
CA LEU A 139 13.21 -0.30 9.66
C LEU A 139 13.87 -0.46 8.29
N PHE A 140 14.62 0.54 7.86
CA PHE A 140 15.31 0.48 6.57
C PHE A 140 16.24 -0.73 6.46
N ASP A 141 16.90 -1.10 7.56
CA ASP A 141 17.82 -2.23 7.58
C ASP A 141 17.13 -3.57 7.30
N GLN A 142 15.83 -3.64 7.47
CA GLN A 142 15.06 -4.87 7.26
C GLN A 142 14.33 -4.91 5.92
N VAL A 143 14.42 -3.84 5.14
CA VAL A 143 13.85 -3.80 3.78
C VAL A 143 14.70 -4.65 2.84
N ARG A 144 14.04 -5.48 2.03
CA ARG A 144 14.71 -6.49 1.18
C ARG A 144 14.58 -6.22 -0.31
N THR A 145 13.79 -5.21 -0.69
CA THR A 145 13.61 -4.83 -2.10
C THR A 145 13.59 -3.31 -2.22
N SER A 146 13.51 -2.82 -3.45
CA SER A 146 13.13 -1.43 -3.69
C SER A 146 11.66 -1.24 -3.35
N PHE A 147 11.21 0.01 -3.30
CA PHE A 147 9.82 0.38 -3.04
C PHE A 147 9.12 0.64 -4.35
N LEU A 148 8.13 -0.20 -4.69
CA LEU A 148 7.28 0.04 -5.85
C LEU A 148 6.32 1.18 -5.51
N ASN A 149 6.40 2.27 -6.25
CA ASN A 149 5.53 3.42 -6.05
C ASN A 149 4.24 3.21 -6.84
N ILE A 150 3.11 3.30 -6.15
CA ILE A 150 1.80 3.04 -6.72
C ILE A 150 1.08 4.38 -6.81
N THR A 151 0.79 4.81 -8.03
CA THR A 151 0.16 6.11 -8.28
C THR A 151 -1.29 6.13 -7.82
N ALA A 152 -1.88 7.32 -7.75
CA ALA A 152 -3.28 7.46 -7.34
C ALA A 152 -4.23 6.63 -8.20
N ASP A 153 -3.99 6.58 -9.51
CA ASP A 153 -4.80 5.78 -10.45
C ASP A 153 -4.70 4.29 -10.21
N GLU A 154 -3.55 3.85 -9.70
CA GLU A 154 -3.26 2.43 -9.49
C GLU A 154 -3.73 1.92 -8.13
N MET A 155 -3.99 2.82 -7.19
CA MET A 155 -4.32 2.45 -5.80
C MET A 155 -5.58 1.60 -5.72
N ALA A 156 -6.61 1.90 -6.51
CA ALA A 156 -7.85 1.15 -6.52
C ALA A 156 -7.67 -0.29 -7.02
N ILE A 157 -6.61 -0.53 -7.77
CA ILE A 157 -6.22 -1.86 -8.22
C ILE A 157 -5.40 -2.54 -7.13
N ALA A 158 -4.40 -1.83 -6.60
CA ALA A 158 -3.43 -2.38 -5.65
C ALA A 158 -4.08 -2.99 -4.40
N ILE A 159 -5.13 -2.37 -3.88
CA ILE A 159 -5.79 -2.85 -2.66
C ILE A 159 -6.48 -4.20 -2.84
N PHE A 160 -6.70 -4.63 -4.09
CA PHE A 160 -7.34 -5.92 -4.39
C PHE A 160 -6.36 -6.98 -4.88
N LEU A 161 -5.09 -6.63 -5.12
CA LEU A 161 -4.10 -7.59 -5.58
C LEU A 161 -3.79 -8.63 -4.48
N PRO A 162 -3.79 -9.93 -4.80
CA PRO A 162 -3.52 -10.98 -3.81
C PRO A 162 -2.01 -11.18 -3.61
N VAL A 163 -1.32 -10.14 -3.14
CA VAL A 163 0.14 -10.16 -3.00
C VAL A 163 0.62 -10.18 -1.55
N ALA A 164 -0.29 -10.08 -0.59
CA ALA A 164 0.05 -10.23 0.83
C ALA A 164 0.67 -11.61 1.10
N ARG A 165 1.69 -11.64 1.94
CA ARG A 165 2.37 -12.87 2.33
C ARG A 165 2.55 -12.86 3.84
N PHE A 166 1.47 -13.19 4.55
CA PHE A 166 1.50 -13.28 6.00
C PHE A 166 2.19 -14.56 6.45
N GLN A 167 3.04 -14.41 7.45
CA GLN A 167 3.72 -15.54 8.10
C GLN A 167 3.61 -15.41 9.61
N LYS A 168 3.58 -16.54 10.29
CA LYS A 168 3.67 -16.60 11.74
C LYS A 168 5.14 -16.49 12.15
N GLY A 169 5.40 -15.82 13.25
CA GLY A 169 6.75 -15.62 13.77
C GLY A 169 7.36 -16.89 14.34
N GLN A 170 6.56 -17.86 14.67
CA GLN A 170 7.02 -19.14 15.21
C GLN A 170 6.45 -20.30 14.41
#